data_4a5b10b359f9ffc1b5fb4f4a0aff1f4d
#
_entry.id   4a5b10b359f9ffc1b5fb4f4a0aff1f4d
#
_cell.length_a   1.000
_cell.length_b   1.000
_cell.length_c   1.000
_cell.angle_alpha   90.00
_cell.angle_beta   90.00
_cell.angle_gamma   90.00
#
_symmetry.space_group_name_H-M   'P 1'
#
loop_
_entity.id
_entity.type
_entity.pdbx_description
1 polymer ?
#
loop_
_entity_poly.entity_id
_entity_poly.type
_entity_poly.pdbx_seq_one_letter_code
_entity_poly.pdbx_strand_id
1 'polypeptide(L)' 'MNRIAEHREKGGIRQRELVAALGWTQTRVSNYEAGRRIAGLAECRAIIAALNRLGVSCTLDDVFPPELEILKAA' A
#
# COMPACT_ATOMS: atom_id res chain seq x y z
N MET A 1 2.19 -1.33 10.61
CA MET A 1 1.10 -0.50 10.03
C MET A 1 1.56 0.14 8.75
N ASN A 2 0.67 0.29 7.78
CA ASN A 2 1.05 0.85 6.48
C ASN A 2 0.35 2.18 6.24
N ARG A 3 0.80 2.87 5.20
CA ARG A 3 0.26 4.17 4.80
C ARG A 3 -0.35 4.13 3.40
N ILE A 4 -0.90 2.98 3.03
CA ILE A 4 -1.49 2.83 1.69
C ILE A 4 -2.62 3.84 1.48
N ALA A 5 -3.60 3.85 2.38
CA ALA A 5 -4.76 4.74 2.26
C ALA A 5 -4.33 6.20 2.30
N GLU A 6 -3.37 6.53 3.16
CA GLU A 6 -2.88 7.91 3.28
C GLU A 6 -2.33 8.41 1.95
N HIS A 7 -1.44 7.65 1.33
CA HIS A 7 -0.83 8.06 0.07
C HIS A 7 -1.84 8.04 -1.08
N ARG A 8 -2.73 7.07 -1.06
CA ARG A 8 -3.78 6.98 -2.07
C ARG A 8 -4.69 8.21 -2.01
N GLU A 9 -5.17 8.55 -0.81
CA GLU A 9 -6.09 9.68 -0.63
C GLU A 9 -5.41 11.01 -0.94
N LYS A 10 -4.16 11.15 -0.55
CA LYS A 10 -3.39 12.33 -0.84
C LYS A 10 -3.26 12.57 -2.34
N GLY A 11 -3.18 11.50 -3.12
CA GLY A 11 -3.11 11.58 -4.56
C GLY A 11 -4.46 11.68 -5.25
N GLY A 12 -5.55 11.73 -4.48
CA GLY A 12 -6.89 11.82 -5.05
C GLY A 12 -7.39 10.53 -5.67
N ILE A 13 -6.80 9.39 -5.27
CA ILE A 13 -7.13 8.09 -5.86
C ILE A 13 -8.15 7.38 -4.97
N ARG A 14 -9.23 6.91 -5.56
CA ARG A 14 -10.24 6.15 -4.85
C ARG A 14 -9.78 4.71 -4.68
N GLN A 15 -10.27 4.06 -3.61
CA GLN A 15 -9.90 2.67 -3.35
C GLN A 15 -10.19 1.77 -4.56
N ARG A 16 -11.34 1.96 -5.22
CA ARG A 16 -11.71 1.14 -6.37
C ARG A 16 -10.75 1.32 -7.55
N GLU A 17 -10.13 2.49 -7.66
CA GLU A 17 -9.14 2.70 -8.71
C GLU A 17 -7.88 1.89 -8.45
N LEU A 18 -7.48 1.82 -7.19
CA LEU A 18 -6.35 0.99 -6.81
C LEU A 18 -6.68 -0.49 -7.00
N VAL A 19 -7.91 -0.89 -6.64
CA VAL A 19 -8.38 -2.27 -6.84
C VAL A 19 -8.27 -2.65 -8.32
N ALA A 20 -8.75 -1.78 -9.21
CA ALA A 20 -8.70 -2.05 -10.64
C ALA A 20 -7.26 -2.12 -11.14
N ALA A 21 -6.40 -1.23 -10.68
CA ALA A 21 -5.00 -1.21 -11.11
C ALA A 21 -4.25 -2.47 -10.67
N LEU A 22 -4.60 -3.01 -9.50
CA LEU A 22 -3.99 -4.22 -8.97
C LEU A 22 -4.58 -5.49 -9.56
N GLY A 23 -5.83 -5.44 -10.02
CA GLY A 23 -6.54 -6.63 -10.45
C GLY A 23 -6.92 -7.53 -9.28
N TRP A 24 -7.00 -6.98 -8.08
CA TRP A 24 -7.39 -7.72 -6.88
C TRP A 24 -8.86 -7.46 -6.55
N THR A 25 -9.33 -8.01 -5.43
CA THR A 25 -10.69 -7.74 -4.96
C THR A 25 -10.69 -6.53 -4.04
N GLN A 26 -11.84 -5.90 -3.93
CA GLN A 26 -12.02 -4.77 -3.01
C GLN A 26 -11.74 -5.19 -1.57
N THR A 27 -12.23 -6.35 -1.18
CA THR A 27 -12.03 -6.87 0.17
C THR A 27 -10.54 -7.04 0.48
N ARG A 28 -9.78 -7.56 -0.48
CA ARG A 28 -8.35 -7.77 -0.30
C ARG A 28 -7.62 -6.45 -0.06
N VAL A 29 -7.88 -5.47 -0.89
CA VAL A 29 -7.25 -4.16 -0.76
C VAL A 29 -7.67 -3.50 0.54
N SER A 30 -8.96 -3.57 0.87
CA SER A 30 -9.49 -3.00 2.10
C SER A 30 -8.81 -3.60 3.34
N ASN A 31 -8.59 -4.91 3.33
CA ASN A 31 -7.93 -5.59 4.45
C ASN A 31 -6.48 -5.16 4.61
N TYR A 32 -5.76 -4.96 3.49
CA TYR A 32 -4.39 -4.44 3.59
C TYR A 32 -4.39 -3.01 4.10
N GLU A 33 -5.27 -2.15 3.59
CA GLU A 33 -5.31 -0.75 4.03
C GLU A 33 -5.64 -0.62 5.51
N ALA A 34 -6.54 -1.45 5.99
CA ALA A 34 -6.96 -1.40 7.38
C ALA A 34 -5.99 -2.10 8.35
N GLY A 35 -4.98 -2.79 7.82
CA GLY A 35 -4.03 -3.52 8.64
C GLY A 35 -4.55 -4.83 9.19
N ARG A 36 -5.70 -5.29 8.71
CA ARG A 36 -6.24 -6.59 9.12
C ARG A 36 -5.49 -7.74 8.49
N ARG A 37 -4.80 -7.48 7.39
CA ARG A 37 -3.97 -8.47 6.71
C ARG A 37 -2.63 -7.81 6.37
N ILE A 38 -1.55 -8.51 6.60
CA ILE A 38 -0.21 -8.01 6.34
C ILE A 38 0.22 -8.40 4.94
N ALA A 39 0.62 -7.41 4.15
CA ALA A 39 1.09 -7.64 2.79
C ALA A 39 2.52 -8.17 2.83
N GLY A 40 2.79 -9.23 2.07
CA GLY A 40 4.15 -9.69 1.84
C GLY A 40 4.90 -8.76 0.91
N LEU A 41 6.19 -9.03 0.71
CA LEU A 41 7.02 -8.15 -0.10
C LEU A 41 6.51 -8.01 -1.53
N ALA A 42 6.07 -9.12 -2.13
CA ALA A 42 5.55 -9.08 -3.50
C ALA A 42 4.30 -8.20 -3.58
N GLU A 43 3.40 -8.34 -2.60
CA GLU A 43 2.19 -7.53 -2.55
C GLU A 43 2.51 -6.05 -2.32
N CYS A 44 3.48 -5.78 -1.44
CA CYS A 44 3.91 -4.39 -1.20
C CYS A 44 4.42 -3.76 -2.49
N ARG A 45 5.25 -4.47 -3.22
CA ARG A 45 5.80 -3.97 -4.48
C ARG A 45 4.69 -3.76 -5.52
N ALA A 46 3.72 -4.66 -5.57
CA ALA A 46 2.60 -4.52 -6.50
C ALA A 46 1.78 -3.27 -6.17
N ILE A 47 1.55 -3.01 -4.89
CA ILE A 47 0.80 -1.84 -4.45
C ILE A 47 1.53 -0.56 -4.84
N ILE A 48 2.85 -0.51 -4.60
CA ILE A 48 3.64 0.67 -4.98
C ILE A 48 3.60 0.89 -6.48
N ALA A 49 3.77 -0.17 -7.26
CA ALA A 49 3.73 -0.05 -8.72
C ALA A 49 2.37 0.47 -9.19
N ALA A 50 1.29 -0.02 -8.59
CA ALA A 50 -0.06 0.42 -8.95
C ALA A 50 -0.27 1.89 -8.61
N LEU A 51 0.16 2.31 -7.41
CA LEU A 51 0.05 3.72 -7.00
C LEU A 51 0.83 4.62 -7.95
N ASN A 52 2.05 4.20 -8.31
CA ASN A 52 2.87 4.97 -9.23
C ASN A 52 2.20 5.10 -10.61
N ARG A 53 1.60 4.02 -11.10
CA ARG A 53 0.88 4.06 -12.39
C ARG A 53 -0.31 5.01 -12.33
N LEU A 54 -0.92 5.14 -11.16
CA LEU A 54 -2.05 6.05 -10.97
C LEU A 54 -1.63 7.49 -10.71
N GLY A 55 -0.33 7.76 -10.75
CA GLY A 55 0.18 9.11 -10.61
C GLY A 55 0.61 9.49 -9.21
N VAL A 56 0.61 8.54 -8.27
CA VAL A 56 1.04 8.80 -6.90
C VAL A 56 2.53 8.54 -6.81
N SER A 57 3.30 9.56 -6.46
CA SER A 57 4.75 9.44 -6.33
C SER A 57 5.09 8.98 -4.92
N CYS A 58 5.42 7.70 -4.78
CA CYS A 58 5.75 7.12 -3.48
C CYS A 58 6.71 5.96 -3.65
N THR A 59 7.44 5.65 -2.57
CA THR A 59 8.37 4.53 -2.54
C THR A 59 7.86 3.48 -1.58
N LEU A 60 8.52 2.32 -1.59
CA LEU A 60 8.18 1.24 -0.67
C LEU A 60 8.28 1.72 0.79
N ASP A 61 9.35 2.44 1.12
CA ASP A 61 9.55 2.93 2.48
C ASP A 61 8.54 3.98 2.89
N ASP A 62 8.02 4.77 1.93
CA ASP A 62 7.00 5.77 2.22
C ASP A 62 5.72 5.11 2.71
N VAL A 63 5.32 4.02 2.07
CA VAL A 63 4.02 3.38 2.30
C VAL A 63 4.14 2.28 3.35
N PHE A 64 5.27 1.58 3.39
CA PHE A 64 5.54 0.50 4.32
C PHE A 64 6.84 0.78 5.08
N PRO A 65 6.81 1.71 6.06
CA PRO A 65 8.03 2.13 6.76
C PRO A 65 8.65 0.96 7.52
N PRO A 66 9.99 0.86 7.53
CA PRO A 66 10.68 -0.26 8.17
C PRO A 66 10.98 -0.05 9.65
N GLU A 67 10.36 0.91 10.29
CA GLU A 67 10.73 1.27 11.67
C GLU A 67 10.59 0.10 12.65
N LEU A 68 9.61 -0.78 12.42
CA LEU A 68 9.41 -1.90 13.34
C LEU A 68 10.52 -2.92 13.24
N GLU A 69 11.02 -3.16 12.04
CA GLU A 69 12.15 -4.07 11.85
C GLU A 69 13.39 -3.52 12.50
N ILE A 70 13.61 -2.24 12.42
CA ILE A 70 14.75 -1.60 13.04
C ILE A 70 14.71 -1.78 14.56
N LEU A 71 13.55 -1.57 15.16
CA LEU A 71 13.38 -1.73 16.59
C LEU A 71 13.63 -3.16 17.02
N LYS A 72 13.20 -4.12 16.25
CA LYS A 72 13.41 -5.53 16.56
C LYS A 72 14.86 -5.92 16.45
N ALA A 73 15.56 -5.35 15.48
CA ALA A 73 16.97 -5.64 15.28
C ALA A 73 17.82 -5.12 16.43
N ALA A 74 17.37 -4.06 17.04
CA ALA A 74 18.08 -3.50 18.18
C ALA A 74 17.89 -4.35 19.41
#